data_3ae1384cf81d12a42d6a06693e2d70e3
#
_entry.id   3ae1384cf81d12a42d6a06693e2d70e3
#
_cell.length_a   1.000
_cell.length_b   1.000
_cell.length_c   1.000
_cell.angle_alpha   90.00
_cell.angle_beta   90.00
_cell.angle_gamma   90.00
#
_symmetry.space_group_name_H-M   'P 1'
#
loop_
_entity.id
_entity.type
_entity.pdbx_description
1 polymer ?
#
loop_
_entity_poly.entity_id
_entity_poly.type
_entity_poly.pdbx_seq_one_letter_code
_entity_poly.pdbx_strand_id
1 'polypeptide(L)'
;MKCVDDFRLKLAGRELVPIVIGGMGVDISTVELALEAARLGGVGHISDAMVHTVADRYFKTSFVKERLKRYKYNVANSDKSSAQFDLGHLAEATRLHVGRAMDEKRGDGMIFINCMEKLTMNAPKETLRVRLRAALDAGIDGITLAAGLHLGSFALIEDHPRFRHAQLGIIVSSLRALQLFLRKNARLNRLPDYVVIEGPLAGGHLGFGADWAQYDLAAIVAEIDAWQKAEGLNMALIPAGGIFTGTDATHFLEQGAAAVQVATRFTVARECGLPEDVQQEYFKSSEEDIEVNGVSP
;
A
#
# COMPACT_ATOMS: atom_id res chain seq x y z
N MET A 1 -10.61 26.45 -15.18
CA MET A 1 -10.76 25.31 -14.25
C MET A 1 -9.46 24.53 -14.36
N LYS A 2 -8.78 24.28 -13.26
CA LYS A 2 -7.56 23.45 -13.27
C LYS A 2 -7.92 21.99 -13.51
N CYS A 3 -7.01 21.24 -14.10
CA CYS A 3 -7.11 19.79 -14.25
C CYS A 3 -5.95 19.09 -13.53
N VAL A 4 -5.97 17.78 -13.45
CA VAL A 4 -4.92 16.99 -12.75
C VAL A 4 -3.53 17.30 -13.33
N ASP A 5 -3.43 17.55 -14.62
CA ASP A 5 -2.15 17.82 -15.31
C ASP A 5 -1.52 19.17 -14.93
N ASP A 6 -2.25 20.05 -14.24
CA ASP A 6 -1.71 21.31 -13.74
C ASP A 6 -0.93 21.14 -12.42
N PHE A 7 -0.95 19.94 -11.83
CA PHE A 7 -0.32 19.62 -10.57
C PHE A 7 0.80 18.59 -10.73
N ARG A 8 1.72 18.56 -9.79
CA ARG A 8 2.82 17.59 -9.74
C ARG A 8 3.05 17.11 -8.32
N LEU A 9 3.20 15.78 -8.17
CA LEU A 9 3.74 15.20 -6.94
C LEU A 9 5.26 15.36 -6.93
N LYS A 10 5.78 16.11 -5.96
CA LYS A 10 7.22 16.22 -5.73
C LYS A 10 7.67 15.20 -4.71
N LEU A 11 8.39 14.17 -5.15
CA LEU A 11 8.86 13.10 -4.29
C LEU A 11 10.22 12.59 -4.78
N ALA A 12 11.15 12.34 -3.87
CA ALA A 12 12.51 11.87 -4.20
C ALA A 12 13.26 12.76 -5.24
N GLY A 13 13.01 14.06 -5.24
CA GLY A 13 13.60 14.98 -6.21
C GLY A 13 13.02 14.88 -7.63
N ARG A 14 11.92 14.14 -7.81
CA ARG A 14 11.19 13.98 -9.08
C ARG A 14 9.89 14.77 -9.05
N GLU A 15 9.42 15.14 -10.24
CA GLU A 15 8.09 15.68 -10.47
C GLU A 15 7.22 14.66 -11.19
N LEU A 16 6.29 14.07 -10.47
CA LEU A 16 5.46 12.97 -10.93
C LEU A 16 4.02 13.45 -11.22
N VAL A 17 3.29 12.68 -12.01
CA VAL A 17 1.84 12.80 -12.11
C VAL A 17 1.25 12.57 -10.72
N PRO A 18 0.34 13.44 -10.21
CA PRO A 18 -0.12 13.40 -8.83
C PRO A 18 -1.19 12.32 -8.59
N ILE A 19 -1.00 11.17 -9.22
CA ILE A 19 -1.87 9.98 -9.11
C ILE A 19 -1.04 8.81 -8.59
N VAL A 20 -1.51 8.24 -7.49
CA VAL A 20 -0.97 7.02 -6.89
C VAL A 20 -2.01 5.92 -7.07
N ILE A 21 -1.65 4.83 -7.74
CA ILE A 21 -2.50 3.64 -7.77
C ILE A 21 -2.30 2.88 -6.47
N GLY A 22 -3.34 2.79 -5.65
CA GLY A 22 -3.30 2.15 -4.34
C GLY A 22 -3.01 0.65 -4.42
N GLY A 23 -2.33 0.12 -3.40
CA GLY A 23 -2.03 -1.30 -3.31
C GLY A 23 -3.26 -2.14 -3.00
N MET A 24 -3.60 -3.08 -3.86
CA MET A 24 -4.72 -4.01 -3.75
C MET A 24 -4.19 -5.45 -3.72
N GLY A 25 -4.50 -6.19 -2.69
CA GLY A 25 -4.15 -7.62 -2.55
C GLY A 25 -5.30 -8.50 -3.01
N VAL A 26 -5.14 -9.77 -3.35
CA VAL A 26 -3.90 -10.51 -3.61
C VAL A 26 -3.63 -10.46 -5.11
N ASP A 27 -2.49 -9.93 -5.55
CA ASP A 27 -2.13 -9.83 -6.96
C ASP A 27 -3.18 -9.07 -7.83
N ILE A 28 -4.03 -8.24 -7.19
CA ILE A 28 -4.92 -7.31 -7.89
C ILE A 28 -4.08 -6.14 -8.41
N SER A 29 -3.23 -5.57 -7.55
CA SER A 29 -2.15 -4.67 -7.96
C SER A 29 -0.99 -5.51 -8.50
N THR A 30 -1.04 -5.84 -9.78
CA THR A 30 -0.03 -6.62 -10.49
C THR A 30 1.22 -5.80 -10.78
N VAL A 31 2.28 -6.48 -11.16
CA VAL A 31 3.48 -5.82 -11.72
C VAL A 31 3.12 -5.03 -12.97
N GLU A 32 2.28 -5.57 -13.85
CA GLU A 32 1.83 -4.92 -15.08
C GLU A 32 1.14 -3.59 -14.83
N LEU A 33 0.22 -3.54 -13.86
CA LEU A 33 -0.48 -2.30 -13.49
C LEU A 33 0.50 -1.26 -12.93
N ALA A 34 1.44 -1.68 -12.09
CA ALA A 34 2.45 -0.79 -11.52
C ALA A 34 3.42 -0.26 -12.59
N LEU A 35 3.79 -1.10 -13.58
CA LEU A 35 4.62 -0.72 -14.71
C LEU A 35 3.95 0.35 -15.58
N GLU A 36 2.66 0.22 -15.87
CA GLU A 36 1.92 1.21 -16.64
C GLU A 36 1.79 2.55 -15.89
N ALA A 37 1.53 2.50 -14.57
CA ALA A 37 1.54 3.70 -13.75
C ALA A 37 2.89 4.43 -13.81
N ALA A 38 3.99 3.68 -13.68
CA ALA A 38 5.35 4.23 -13.75
C ALA A 38 5.68 4.77 -15.14
N ARG A 39 5.29 4.05 -16.21
CA ARG A 39 5.48 4.48 -17.59
C ARG A 39 4.79 5.81 -17.89
N LEU A 40 3.63 6.04 -17.29
CA LEU A 40 2.84 7.27 -17.40
C LEU A 40 3.28 8.38 -16.43
N GLY A 41 4.35 8.16 -15.66
CA GLY A 41 4.91 9.17 -14.75
C GLY A 41 4.23 9.27 -13.39
N GLY A 42 3.30 8.37 -13.06
CA GLY A 42 2.65 8.28 -11.75
C GLY A 42 3.36 7.32 -10.81
N VAL A 43 2.67 6.94 -9.74
CA VAL A 43 3.14 5.96 -8.76
C VAL A 43 2.23 4.73 -8.81
N GLY A 44 2.80 3.56 -9.09
CA GLY A 44 2.11 2.28 -9.02
C GLY A 44 2.53 1.49 -7.78
N HIS A 45 1.60 0.70 -7.24
CA HIS A 45 1.92 -0.26 -6.17
C HIS A 45 1.85 -1.69 -6.68
N ILE A 46 2.76 -2.52 -6.17
CA ILE A 46 2.59 -3.97 -6.11
C ILE A 46 2.24 -4.36 -4.68
N SER A 47 1.55 -5.49 -4.49
CA SER A 47 1.13 -5.94 -3.16
C SER A 47 2.04 -7.06 -2.64
N ASP A 48 2.35 -7.05 -1.34
CA ASP A 48 3.05 -8.15 -0.66
C ASP A 48 2.12 -9.26 -0.15
N ALA A 49 0.80 -9.03 -0.29
CA ALA A 49 -0.20 -10.01 0.15
C ALA A 49 -0.02 -11.33 -0.60
N MET A 50 0.12 -12.42 0.15
CA MET A 50 0.30 -13.77 -0.42
C MET A 50 1.44 -13.88 -1.46
N VAL A 51 2.53 -13.15 -1.28
CA VAL A 51 3.66 -13.07 -2.22
C VAL A 51 4.23 -14.44 -2.64
N HIS A 52 4.12 -15.47 -1.79
CA HIS A 52 4.49 -16.85 -2.14
C HIS A 52 3.64 -17.41 -3.29
N THR A 53 2.32 -17.15 -3.27
CA THR A 53 1.40 -17.60 -4.33
C THR A 53 1.71 -16.85 -5.62
N VAL A 54 2.02 -15.56 -5.53
CA VAL A 54 2.45 -14.75 -6.67
C VAL A 54 3.76 -15.30 -7.24
N ALA A 55 4.74 -15.60 -6.39
CA ALA A 55 6.01 -16.17 -6.85
C ALA A 55 5.82 -17.55 -7.52
N ASP A 56 5.02 -18.45 -6.95
CA ASP A 56 4.74 -19.76 -7.54
C ASP A 56 4.06 -19.63 -8.91
N ARG A 57 3.21 -18.61 -9.10
CA ARG A 57 2.53 -18.36 -10.38
C ARG A 57 3.50 -17.90 -11.48
N TYR A 58 4.41 -16.98 -11.17
CA TYR A 58 5.22 -16.31 -12.19
C TYR A 58 6.64 -16.85 -12.34
N PHE A 59 7.23 -17.46 -11.29
CA PHE A 59 8.65 -17.83 -11.27
C PHE A 59 8.91 -19.33 -11.15
N LYS A 60 7.86 -20.16 -11.31
CA LYS A 60 7.97 -21.64 -11.21
C LYS A 60 8.57 -22.13 -9.88
N THR A 61 8.37 -21.37 -8.81
CA THR A 61 8.70 -21.80 -7.45
C THR A 61 7.65 -22.79 -6.92
N SER A 62 7.86 -23.35 -5.73
CA SER A 62 6.94 -24.30 -5.11
C SER A 62 6.70 -24.00 -3.63
N PHE A 63 6.84 -22.75 -3.23
CA PHE A 63 6.79 -22.30 -1.83
C PHE A 63 5.48 -22.69 -1.12
N VAL A 64 4.35 -22.50 -1.78
CA VAL A 64 3.04 -22.88 -1.22
C VAL A 64 2.93 -24.39 -1.08
N LYS A 65 3.35 -25.15 -2.10
CA LYS A 65 3.33 -26.64 -2.07
C LYS A 65 4.23 -27.19 -0.96
N GLU A 66 5.41 -26.60 -0.78
CA GLU A 66 6.35 -27.01 0.27
C GLU A 66 5.80 -26.71 1.66
N ARG A 67 5.19 -25.54 1.84
CA ARG A 67 4.50 -25.18 3.08
C ARG A 67 3.35 -26.14 3.38
N LEU A 68 2.50 -26.44 2.40
CA LEU A 68 1.39 -27.38 2.56
C LEU A 68 1.87 -28.80 2.92
N LYS A 69 2.98 -29.28 2.33
CA LYS A 69 3.58 -30.57 2.71
C LYS A 69 4.03 -30.57 4.17
N ARG A 70 4.68 -29.49 4.63
CA ARG A 70 5.16 -29.37 6.02
C ARG A 70 4.03 -29.42 7.03
N TYR A 71 2.87 -28.83 6.70
CA TYR A 71 1.72 -28.74 7.61
C TYR A 71 0.57 -29.69 7.27
N LYS A 72 0.77 -30.66 6.38
CA LYS A 72 -0.28 -31.60 5.92
C LYS A 72 -1.00 -32.31 7.04
N TYR A 73 -0.30 -32.63 8.11
CA TYR A 73 -0.87 -33.30 9.29
C TYR A 73 -1.56 -32.33 10.27
N ASN A 74 -1.24 -31.05 10.23
CA ASN A 74 -1.80 -30.04 11.12
C ASN A 74 -3.08 -29.40 10.55
N VAL A 75 -3.29 -29.49 9.24
CA VAL A 75 -4.50 -28.92 8.58
C VAL A 75 -5.77 -29.60 9.07
N ALA A 76 -5.71 -30.92 9.41
CA ALA A 76 -6.85 -31.65 9.96
C ALA A 76 -7.26 -31.19 11.37
N ASN A 77 -6.35 -30.58 12.13
CA ASN A 77 -6.56 -30.12 13.51
C ASN A 77 -6.65 -28.58 13.64
N SER A 78 -6.68 -27.85 12.54
CA SER A 78 -7.04 -26.43 12.40
C SER A 78 -6.35 -25.42 13.34
N ASP A 79 -5.24 -25.74 13.97
CA ASP A 79 -4.50 -24.75 14.75
C ASP A 79 -3.68 -23.84 13.82
N LYS A 80 -4.30 -22.78 13.33
CA LYS A 80 -3.66 -21.77 12.50
C LYS A 80 -2.49 -21.07 13.22
N SER A 81 -2.45 -21.11 14.55
CA SER A 81 -1.38 -20.50 15.34
C SER A 81 -0.05 -21.26 15.20
N SER A 82 -0.09 -22.54 14.86
CA SER A 82 1.11 -23.35 14.63
C SER A 82 1.73 -23.16 13.24
N ALA A 83 0.98 -22.58 12.29
CA ALA A 83 1.47 -22.38 10.92
C ALA A 83 2.53 -21.29 10.88
N GLN A 84 3.73 -21.62 10.39
CA GLN A 84 4.83 -20.70 10.22
C GLN A 84 5.17 -20.53 8.73
N PHE A 85 5.57 -19.32 8.37
CA PHE A 85 6.19 -19.07 7.08
C PHE A 85 7.69 -19.39 7.16
N ASP A 86 8.21 -20.01 6.11
CA ASP A 86 9.64 -20.09 5.91
C ASP A 86 10.16 -18.71 5.54
N LEU A 87 11.02 -18.16 6.39
CA LEU A 87 11.52 -16.79 6.20
C LEU A 87 12.43 -16.65 4.97
N GLY A 88 13.13 -17.72 4.60
CA GLY A 88 13.94 -17.78 3.38
C GLY A 88 13.07 -17.71 2.13
N HIS A 89 12.03 -18.55 2.07
CA HIS A 89 11.06 -18.51 0.97
C HIS A 89 10.33 -17.16 0.88
N LEU A 90 10.01 -16.57 2.04
CA LEU A 90 9.36 -15.27 2.07
C LEU A 90 10.27 -14.16 1.51
N ALA A 91 11.55 -14.17 1.89
CA ALA A 91 12.54 -13.25 1.35
C ALA A 91 12.72 -13.42 -0.16
N GLU A 92 12.85 -14.66 -0.61
CA GLU A 92 13.03 -14.99 -2.03
C GLU A 92 11.81 -14.59 -2.86
N ALA A 93 10.61 -14.95 -2.43
CA ALA A 93 9.37 -14.57 -3.11
C ALA A 93 9.25 -13.03 -3.24
N THR A 94 9.59 -12.30 -2.18
CA THR A 94 9.56 -10.84 -2.20
C THR A 94 10.62 -10.27 -3.17
N ARG A 95 11.84 -10.81 -3.18
CA ARG A 95 12.89 -10.37 -4.12
C ARG A 95 12.51 -10.63 -5.57
N LEU A 96 11.95 -11.80 -5.87
CA LEU A 96 11.51 -12.14 -7.22
C LEU A 96 10.41 -11.19 -7.70
N HIS A 97 9.41 -10.94 -6.84
CA HIS A 97 8.29 -10.07 -7.18
C HIS A 97 8.72 -8.62 -7.39
N VAL A 98 9.50 -8.08 -6.48
CA VAL A 98 10.04 -6.71 -6.59
C VAL A 98 11.05 -6.61 -7.72
N GLY A 99 11.97 -7.58 -7.84
CA GLY A 99 13.01 -7.60 -8.88
C GLY A 99 12.38 -7.50 -10.26
N ARG A 100 11.37 -8.32 -10.56
CA ARG A 100 10.64 -8.24 -11.84
C ARG A 100 10.11 -6.83 -12.11
N ALA A 101 9.43 -6.24 -11.11
CA ALA A 101 8.87 -4.90 -11.27
C ALA A 101 9.94 -3.84 -11.55
N MET A 102 11.08 -3.93 -10.87
CA MET A 102 12.16 -2.95 -11.03
C MET A 102 12.97 -3.15 -12.33
N ASP A 103 13.19 -4.40 -12.74
CA ASP A 103 13.91 -4.73 -13.98
C ASP A 103 13.12 -4.33 -15.24
N GLU A 104 11.80 -4.49 -15.20
CA GLU A 104 10.90 -4.16 -16.31
C GLU A 104 10.46 -2.69 -16.32
N LYS A 105 10.72 -1.93 -15.25
CA LYS A 105 10.28 -0.54 -15.13
C LYS A 105 10.75 0.35 -16.27
N ARG A 106 9.81 1.17 -16.79
CA ARG A 106 10.06 2.18 -17.82
C ARG A 106 9.42 3.50 -17.40
N GLY A 107 9.94 4.60 -17.95
CA GLY A 107 9.46 5.94 -17.64
C GLY A 107 10.00 6.49 -16.32
N ASP A 108 9.54 7.70 -15.96
CA ASP A 108 10.06 8.46 -14.83
C ASP A 108 9.26 8.25 -13.54
N GLY A 109 8.17 7.50 -13.59
CA GLY A 109 7.34 7.20 -12.44
C GLY A 109 8.02 6.30 -11.41
N MET A 110 7.29 5.95 -10.36
CA MET A 110 7.81 5.15 -9.26
C MET A 110 6.98 3.88 -9.05
N ILE A 111 7.61 2.83 -8.59
CA ILE A 111 6.94 1.60 -8.17
C ILE A 111 7.19 1.40 -6.68
N PHE A 112 6.10 1.29 -5.92
CA PHE A 112 6.13 1.02 -4.49
C PHE A 112 5.59 -0.39 -4.20
N ILE A 113 5.93 -0.91 -3.03
CA ILE A 113 5.31 -2.13 -2.51
C ILE A 113 4.42 -1.78 -1.33
N ASN A 114 3.18 -2.26 -1.36
CA ASN A 114 2.22 -2.13 -0.27
C ASN A 114 2.42 -3.29 0.70
N CYS A 115 2.95 -3.01 1.90
CA CYS A 115 3.29 -4.01 2.89
C CYS A 115 2.28 -4.04 4.03
N MET A 116 1.62 -5.18 4.24
CA MET A 116 0.71 -5.39 5.36
C MET A 116 1.49 -5.56 6.66
N GLU A 117 1.00 -4.98 7.77
CA GLU A 117 1.64 -5.13 9.09
C GLU A 117 1.72 -6.59 9.51
N LYS A 118 0.63 -7.31 9.39
CA LYS A 118 0.55 -8.72 9.78
C LYS A 118 0.21 -9.58 8.57
N LEU A 119 1.10 -10.50 8.23
CA LEU A 119 0.83 -11.52 7.23
C LEU A 119 0.22 -12.78 7.88
N THR A 120 0.58 -13.05 9.12
CA THR A 120 0.10 -14.20 9.91
C THR A 120 -0.02 -13.82 11.38
N MET A 121 -0.72 -14.66 12.15
CA MET A 121 -0.79 -14.54 13.62
C MET A 121 0.53 -14.97 14.26
N ASN A 122 1.38 -15.75 13.58
CA ASN A 122 2.63 -16.29 14.07
C ASN A 122 3.81 -15.46 13.54
N ALA A 123 4.71 -15.06 14.44
CA ALA A 123 5.91 -14.29 14.13
C ALA A 123 5.66 -13.07 13.20
N PRO A 124 4.67 -12.21 13.46
CA PRO A 124 4.30 -11.14 12.53
C PRO A 124 5.42 -10.12 12.31
N LYS A 125 6.23 -9.83 13.31
CA LYS A 125 7.35 -8.88 13.21
C LYS A 125 8.50 -9.44 12.36
N GLU A 126 8.83 -10.70 12.53
CA GLU A 126 9.89 -11.40 11.79
C GLU A 126 9.51 -11.50 10.30
N THR A 127 8.27 -11.88 10.02
CA THR A 127 7.78 -11.94 8.63
C THR A 127 7.74 -10.55 7.99
N LEU A 128 7.33 -9.51 8.72
CA LEU A 128 7.36 -8.14 8.22
C LEU A 128 8.79 -7.68 7.97
N ARG A 129 9.70 -7.87 8.94
CA ARG A 129 11.12 -7.50 8.78
C ARG A 129 11.73 -8.11 7.52
N VAL A 130 11.47 -9.39 7.29
CA VAL A 130 12.01 -10.10 6.12
C VAL A 130 11.48 -9.51 4.82
N ARG A 131 10.18 -9.24 4.71
CA ARG A 131 9.57 -8.64 3.51
C ARG A 131 10.10 -7.23 3.24
N LEU A 132 10.15 -6.37 4.26
CA LEU A 132 10.65 -5.02 4.12
C LEU A 132 12.12 -5.00 3.65
N ARG A 133 12.98 -5.82 4.26
CA ARG A 133 14.40 -5.91 3.89
C ARG A 133 14.57 -6.46 2.48
N ALA A 134 13.87 -7.54 2.15
CA ALA A 134 13.93 -8.14 0.82
C ALA A 134 13.47 -7.18 -0.29
N ALA A 135 12.44 -6.37 -0.03
CA ALA A 135 11.99 -5.34 -0.96
C ALA A 135 13.05 -4.24 -1.15
N LEU A 136 13.69 -3.79 -0.06
CA LEU A 136 14.79 -2.82 -0.13
C LEU A 136 16.01 -3.38 -0.85
N ASP A 137 16.40 -4.63 -0.58
CA ASP A 137 17.50 -5.33 -1.27
C ASP A 137 17.25 -5.43 -2.78
N ALA A 138 16.01 -5.70 -3.19
CA ALA A 138 15.59 -5.80 -4.58
C ALA A 138 15.44 -4.43 -5.29
N GLY A 139 15.70 -3.35 -4.60
CA GLY A 139 15.78 -2.02 -5.24
C GLY A 139 14.49 -1.26 -5.38
N ILE A 140 13.40 -1.65 -4.69
CA ILE A 140 12.11 -0.93 -4.75
C ILE A 140 12.28 0.58 -4.55
N ASP A 141 11.51 1.40 -5.28
CA ASP A 141 11.53 2.87 -5.12
C ASP A 141 10.98 3.30 -3.76
N GLY A 142 9.94 2.61 -3.26
CA GLY A 142 9.34 2.93 -1.98
C GLY A 142 8.50 1.81 -1.38
N ILE A 143 8.14 1.99 -0.11
CA ILE A 143 7.31 1.06 0.66
C ILE A 143 6.16 1.85 1.29
N THR A 144 4.93 1.41 1.07
CA THR A 144 3.75 1.88 1.79
C THR A 144 3.39 0.88 2.88
N LEU A 145 3.39 1.31 4.12
CA LEU A 145 3.01 0.51 5.26
C LEU A 145 1.50 0.58 5.46
N ALA A 146 0.80 -0.54 5.21
CA ALA A 146 -0.66 -0.64 5.13
C ALA A 146 -1.25 -1.73 6.04
N ALA A 147 -2.57 -1.75 6.17
CA ALA A 147 -3.30 -2.72 6.96
C ALA A 147 -2.78 -2.86 8.40
N GLY A 148 -2.70 -1.72 9.08
CA GLY A 148 -2.23 -1.58 10.46
C GLY A 148 -1.52 -0.26 10.68
N LEU A 149 -1.30 0.13 11.95
CA LEU A 149 -0.67 1.41 12.27
C LEU A 149 0.87 1.38 12.22
N HIS A 150 1.49 0.22 12.09
CA HIS A 150 2.94 0.04 11.85
C HIS A 150 3.86 0.77 12.86
N LEU A 151 3.46 0.91 14.12
CA LEU A 151 4.16 1.70 15.14
C LEU A 151 5.65 1.36 15.33
N GLY A 152 6.07 0.15 14.98
CA GLY A 152 7.46 -0.31 15.15
C GLY A 152 8.14 -0.70 13.83
N SER A 153 7.52 -0.48 12.68
CA SER A 153 8.00 -1.05 11.41
C SER A 153 9.27 -0.39 10.89
N PHE A 154 9.44 0.92 11.09
CA PHE A 154 10.67 1.61 10.72
C PHE A 154 11.89 1.06 11.47
N ALA A 155 11.72 0.70 12.74
CA ALA A 155 12.79 0.11 13.56
C ALA A 155 13.24 -1.28 13.05
N LEU A 156 12.43 -1.98 12.26
CA LEU A 156 12.80 -3.28 11.68
C LEU A 156 13.83 -3.17 10.54
N ILE A 157 14.00 -1.96 10.01
CA ILE A 157 14.83 -1.68 8.84
C ILE A 157 15.77 -0.48 9.06
N GLU A 158 15.88 0.05 10.30
CA GLU A 158 16.69 1.25 10.59
C GLU A 158 18.18 1.07 10.25
N ASP A 159 18.68 -0.15 10.32
CA ASP A 159 20.05 -0.54 9.99
C ASP A 159 20.27 -0.85 8.50
N HIS A 160 19.22 -0.79 7.67
CA HIS A 160 19.36 -1.11 6.27
C HIS A 160 19.98 0.06 5.48
N PRO A 161 20.96 -0.16 4.57
CA PRO A 161 21.62 0.92 3.82
C PRO A 161 20.66 1.84 3.05
N ARG A 162 19.54 1.29 2.55
CA ARG A 162 18.54 2.06 1.82
C ARG A 162 17.47 2.71 2.69
N PHE A 163 17.51 2.56 4.01
CA PHE A 163 16.51 3.13 4.93
C PHE A 163 16.33 4.65 4.76
N ARG A 164 17.42 5.38 4.47
CA ARG A 164 17.40 6.84 4.28
C ARG A 164 17.10 7.27 2.84
N HIS A 165 17.09 6.34 1.89
CA HIS A 165 17.00 6.66 0.46
C HIS A 165 15.71 6.18 -0.19
N ALA A 166 15.15 5.04 0.25
CA ALA A 166 13.87 4.57 -0.24
C ALA A 166 12.73 5.46 0.31
N GLN A 167 11.69 5.64 -0.48
CA GLN A 167 10.52 6.39 -0.06
C GLN A 167 9.69 5.53 0.89
N LEU A 168 9.46 6.01 2.11
CA LEU A 168 8.71 5.30 3.12
C LEU A 168 7.44 6.07 3.45
N GLY A 169 6.30 5.45 3.21
CA GLY A 169 4.98 5.99 3.49
C GLY A 169 4.20 5.16 4.49
N ILE A 170 3.24 5.79 5.10
CA ILE A 170 2.29 5.18 6.04
C ILE A 170 0.88 5.51 5.63
N ILE A 171 -0.06 4.66 6.05
CA ILE A 171 -1.49 4.92 5.91
C ILE A 171 -2.06 5.25 7.29
N VAL A 172 -2.83 6.32 7.36
CA VAL A 172 -3.54 6.76 8.57
C VAL A 172 -4.96 7.20 8.24
N SER A 173 -5.88 7.08 9.20
CA SER A 173 -7.26 7.55 9.09
C SER A 173 -7.59 8.73 10.01
N SER A 174 -6.59 9.27 10.73
CA SER A 174 -6.78 10.39 11.66
C SER A 174 -5.46 11.06 12.03
N LEU A 175 -5.54 12.33 12.44
CA LEU A 175 -4.40 13.04 13.04
C LEU A 175 -3.82 12.30 14.24
N ARG A 176 -4.67 11.75 15.10
CA ARG A 176 -4.22 10.97 16.28
C ARG A 176 -3.33 9.78 15.88
N ALA A 177 -3.68 9.06 14.82
CA ALA A 177 -2.91 7.93 14.32
C ALA A 177 -1.53 8.39 13.82
N LEU A 178 -1.48 9.48 13.05
CA LEU A 178 -0.23 10.09 12.58
C LEU A 178 0.66 10.52 13.76
N GLN A 179 0.13 11.27 14.70
CA GLN A 179 0.87 11.72 15.89
C GLN A 179 1.42 10.55 16.71
N LEU A 180 0.64 9.47 16.86
CA LEU A 180 1.09 8.28 17.56
C LEU A 180 2.26 7.60 16.82
N PHE A 181 2.18 7.48 15.51
CA PHE A 181 3.25 6.94 14.69
C PHE A 181 4.54 7.78 14.83
N LEU A 182 4.45 9.09 14.64
CA LEU A 182 5.60 10.00 14.72
C LEU A 182 6.26 9.96 16.09
N ARG A 183 5.48 10.01 17.18
CA ARG A 183 5.98 9.91 18.56
C ARG A 183 6.72 8.59 18.81
N LYS A 184 6.18 7.46 18.32
CA LYS A 184 6.80 6.13 18.49
C LYS A 184 8.10 5.97 17.70
N ASN A 185 8.23 6.67 16.59
CA ASN A 185 9.41 6.61 15.72
C ASN A 185 10.37 7.80 15.91
N ALA A 186 10.11 8.73 16.81
CA ALA A 186 10.90 9.96 17.02
C ALA A 186 12.41 9.67 17.20
N ARG A 187 12.77 8.60 17.92
CA ARG A 187 14.17 8.20 18.14
C ARG A 187 14.96 7.89 16.85
N LEU A 188 14.26 7.53 15.77
CA LEU A 188 14.89 7.17 14.50
C LEU A 188 15.30 8.40 13.69
N ASN A 189 14.84 9.59 14.07
CA ASN A 189 15.04 10.83 13.35
C ASN A 189 14.74 10.66 11.84
N ARG A 190 13.60 10.04 11.53
CA ARG A 190 13.13 9.71 10.19
C ARG A 190 11.61 9.89 10.12
N LEU A 191 11.17 10.93 9.42
CA LEU A 191 9.76 11.12 9.09
C LEU A 191 9.37 10.21 7.91
N PRO A 192 8.10 9.86 7.75
CA PRO A 192 7.62 9.32 6.48
C PRO A 192 7.77 10.37 5.38
N ASP A 193 8.09 9.94 4.17
CA ASP A 193 8.20 10.82 2.99
C ASP A 193 6.83 11.25 2.52
N TYR A 194 5.85 10.39 2.68
CA TYR A 194 4.45 10.66 2.38
C TYR A 194 3.51 9.96 3.36
N VAL A 195 2.33 10.52 3.47
CA VAL A 195 1.25 10.00 4.32
C VAL A 195 0.00 9.83 3.48
N VAL A 196 -0.45 8.60 3.30
CA VAL A 196 -1.75 8.31 2.73
C VAL A 196 -2.81 8.50 3.81
N ILE A 197 -3.81 9.32 3.53
CA ILE A 197 -4.91 9.61 4.45
C ILE A 197 -6.14 8.90 3.91
N GLU A 198 -6.51 7.78 4.53
CA GLU A 198 -7.70 7.02 4.15
C GLU A 198 -8.94 7.56 4.83
N GLY A 199 -9.91 7.96 4.01
CA GLY A 199 -11.24 8.34 4.45
C GLY A 199 -12.19 7.15 4.59
N PRO A 200 -13.43 7.41 5.02
CA PRO A 200 -14.43 6.36 5.28
C PRO A 200 -14.87 5.60 4.01
N LEU A 201 -14.64 6.15 2.83
CA LEU A 201 -14.95 5.51 1.55
C LEU A 201 -13.74 4.77 0.93
N ALA A 202 -12.66 4.58 1.69
CA ALA A 202 -11.56 3.73 1.26
C ALA A 202 -11.97 2.26 1.37
N GLY A 203 -11.75 1.49 0.32
CA GLY A 203 -12.04 0.04 0.32
C GLY A 203 -11.01 -0.77 1.11
N GLY A 204 -11.37 -1.99 1.49
CA GLY A 204 -10.49 -2.90 2.23
C GLY A 204 -10.56 -2.73 3.75
N HIS A 205 -9.42 -2.70 4.42
CA HIS A 205 -9.35 -2.57 5.88
C HIS A 205 -9.56 -1.12 6.31
N LEU A 206 -10.77 -0.78 6.74
CA LEU A 206 -11.08 0.58 7.22
C LEU A 206 -10.46 0.86 8.58
N GLY A 207 -9.88 2.06 8.71
CA GLY A 207 -9.37 2.59 9.99
C GLY A 207 -10.45 3.21 10.88
N PHE A 208 -11.74 2.91 10.62
CA PHE A 208 -12.91 3.45 11.32
C PHE A 208 -13.72 2.35 11.98
N GLY A 209 -14.48 2.69 13.00
CA GLY A 209 -15.43 1.79 13.64
C GLY A 209 -16.79 1.76 12.93
N ALA A 210 -17.83 1.29 13.63
CA ALA A 210 -19.20 1.26 13.12
C ALA A 210 -19.77 2.65 12.80
N ASP A 211 -19.14 3.70 13.28
CA ASP A 211 -19.49 5.11 13.07
C ASP A 211 -18.78 5.73 11.84
N TRP A 212 -18.21 4.92 10.97
CA TRP A 212 -17.41 5.33 9.81
C TRP A 212 -18.08 6.42 8.95
N ALA A 213 -19.41 6.36 8.78
CA ALA A 213 -20.17 7.30 7.96
C ALA A 213 -20.23 8.74 8.53
N GLN A 214 -19.77 8.95 9.77
CA GLN A 214 -19.72 10.28 10.40
C GLN A 214 -18.45 11.05 10.03
N TYR A 215 -17.48 10.39 9.40
CA TYR A 215 -16.21 10.99 9.06
C TYR A 215 -16.20 11.50 7.61
N ASP A 216 -15.44 12.57 7.40
CA ASP A 216 -15.25 13.20 6.09
C ASP A 216 -13.76 13.26 5.75
N LEU A 217 -13.37 12.79 4.56
CA LEU A 217 -11.98 12.77 4.13
C LEU A 217 -11.37 14.16 4.05
N ALA A 218 -12.12 15.14 3.52
CA ALA A 218 -11.59 16.50 3.36
C ALA A 218 -11.33 17.15 4.72
N ALA A 219 -12.20 16.92 5.71
CA ALA A 219 -12.00 17.39 7.07
C ALA A 219 -10.75 16.77 7.72
N ILE A 220 -10.54 15.46 7.55
CA ILE A 220 -9.36 14.75 8.09
C ILE A 220 -8.07 15.29 7.44
N VAL A 221 -8.08 15.49 6.13
CA VAL A 221 -6.93 16.04 5.38
C VAL A 221 -6.61 17.46 5.86
N ALA A 222 -7.63 18.32 6.00
CA ALA A 222 -7.47 19.69 6.47
C ALA A 222 -6.92 19.76 7.90
N GLU A 223 -7.40 18.87 8.80
CA GLU A 223 -6.89 18.76 10.18
C GLU A 223 -5.41 18.38 10.21
N ILE A 224 -5.02 17.37 9.43
CA ILE A 224 -3.62 16.91 9.36
C ILE A 224 -2.73 17.98 8.73
N ASP A 225 -3.17 18.62 7.66
CA ASP A 225 -2.41 19.68 6.98
C ASP A 225 -2.20 20.90 7.89
N ALA A 226 -3.24 21.38 8.57
CA ALA A 226 -3.14 22.47 9.53
C ALA A 226 -2.17 22.13 10.67
N TRP A 227 -2.26 20.92 11.20
CA TRP A 227 -1.38 20.47 12.27
C TRP A 227 0.09 20.39 11.79
N GLN A 228 0.37 19.75 10.64
CA GLN A 228 1.76 19.63 10.18
C GLN A 228 2.39 21.00 9.89
N LYS A 229 1.63 21.96 9.37
CA LYS A 229 2.09 23.34 9.18
C LYS A 229 2.44 24.03 10.49
N ALA A 230 1.62 23.83 11.53
CA ALA A 230 1.87 24.38 12.87
C ALA A 230 3.13 23.77 13.53
N GLU A 231 3.41 22.49 13.28
CA GLU A 231 4.62 21.80 13.76
C GLU A 231 5.86 22.03 12.86
N GLY A 232 5.75 22.80 11.79
CA GLY A 232 6.84 23.02 10.83
C GLY A 232 7.23 21.77 10.04
N LEU A 233 6.31 20.80 9.91
CA LEU A 233 6.50 19.59 9.14
C LEU A 233 6.02 19.79 7.69
N ASN A 234 6.56 18.97 6.76
CA ASN A 234 6.20 19.03 5.34
C ASN A 234 6.25 17.64 4.72
N MET A 235 5.34 16.75 5.14
CA MET A 235 5.15 15.44 4.54
C MET A 235 4.20 15.56 3.35
N ALA A 236 4.41 14.78 2.29
CA ALA A 236 3.47 14.74 1.18
C ALA A 236 2.16 14.05 1.62
N LEU A 237 1.05 14.79 1.68
CA LEU A 237 -0.26 14.27 2.05
C LEU A 237 -0.98 13.76 0.81
N ILE A 238 -1.49 12.52 0.87
CA ILE A 238 -2.11 11.80 -0.25
C ILE A 238 -3.48 11.29 0.20
N PRO A 239 -4.57 12.04 -0.01
CA PRO A 239 -5.93 11.57 0.26
C PRO A 239 -6.30 10.32 -0.54
N ALA A 240 -7.07 9.42 0.09
CA ALA A 240 -7.55 8.16 -0.49
C ALA A 240 -8.97 7.84 0.01
N GLY A 241 -9.79 7.26 -0.88
CA GLY A 241 -11.18 6.87 -0.59
C GLY A 241 -12.20 7.81 -1.16
N GLY A 242 -13.12 7.27 -1.97
CA GLY A 242 -14.15 8.04 -2.67
C GLY A 242 -13.65 8.91 -3.82
N ILE A 243 -12.38 8.83 -4.19
CA ILE A 243 -11.79 9.58 -5.31
C ILE A 243 -11.84 8.69 -6.55
N PHE A 244 -12.64 9.07 -7.54
CA PHE A 244 -12.89 8.27 -8.72
C PHE A 244 -12.64 9.03 -10.02
N THR A 245 -12.92 10.33 -10.07
CA THR A 245 -12.79 11.19 -11.26
C THR A 245 -11.64 12.18 -11.13
N GLY A 246 -11.26 12.79 -12.25
CA GLY A 246 -10.31 13.91 -12.24
C GLY A 246 -10.82 15.11 -11.45
N THR A 247 -12.14 15.33 -11.40
CA THR A 247 -12.77 16.39 -10.60
C THR A 247 -12.58 16.14 -9.12
N ASP A 248 -12.78 14.90 -8.66
CA ASP A 248 -12.54 14.53 -7.26
C ASP A 248 -11.07 14.73 -6.90
N ALA A 249 -10.16 14.35 -7.80
CA ALA A 249 -8.73 14.53 -7.60
C ALA A 249 -8.34 16.02 -7.51
N THR A 250 -8.82 16.87 -8.44
CA THR A 250 -8.49 18.30 -8.45
C THR A 250 -9.00 19.02 -7.22
N HIS A 251 -10.12 18.60 -6.65
CA HIS A 251 -10.63 19.13 -5.39
C HIS A 251 -9.58 19.09 -4.27
N PHE A 252 -8.94 17.94 -4.06
CA PHE A 252 -7.90 17.77 -3.04
C PHE A 252 -6.58 18.45 -3.44
N LEU A 253 -6.19 18.37 -4.71
CA LEU A 253 -4.96 18.99 -5.21
C LEU A 253 -4.99 20.52 -5.08
N GLU A 254 -6.13 21.16 -5.33
CA GLU A 254 -6.33 22.61 -5.12
C GLU A 254 -6.25 23.01 -3.65
N GLN A 255 -6.58 22.10 -2.73
CA GLN A 255 -6.45 22.30 -1.29
C GLN A 255 -5.03 22.03 -0.76
N GLY A 256 -4.09 21.66 -1.62
CA GLY A 256 -2.68 21.48 -1.27
C GLY A 256 -2.26 20.03 -1.02
N ALA A 257 -3.10 19.04 -1.32
CA ALA A 257 -2.67 17.65 -1.34
C ALA A 257 -1.55 17.47 -2.38
N ALA A 258 -0.54 16.67 -2.05
CA ALA A 258 0.59 16.40 -2.94
C ALA A 258 0.22 15.51 -4.12
N ALA A 259 -0.67 14.56 -3.90
CA ALA A 259 -1.24 13.65 -4.88
C ALA A 259 -2.57 13.10 -4.33
N VAL A 260 -3.25 12.26 -5.10
CA VAL A 260 -4.38 11.45 -4.63
C VAL A 260 -4.09 9.97 -4.85
N GLN A 261 -4.58 9.11 -3.96
CA GLN A 261 -4.52 7.66 -4.16
C GLN A 261 -5.88 7.14 -4.63
N VAL A 262 -5.85 6.38 -5.71
CA VAL A 262 -7.03 5.80 -6.36
C VAL A 262 -6.82 4.29 -6.51
N ALA A 263 -7.80 3.49 -6.15
CA ALA A 263 -7.72 2.03 -6.23
C ALA A 263 -8.84 1.44 -7.08
N THR A 264 -10.09 1.54 -6.65
CA THR A 264 -11.25 0.89 -7.28
C THR A 264 -11.39 1.18 -8.77
N ARG A 265 -11.09 2.39 -9.22
CA ARG A 265 -11.13 2.73 -10.66
C ARG A 265 -10.19 1.87 -11.50
N PHE A 266 -9.08 1.41 -10.93
CA PHE A 266 -8.09 0.60 -11.63
C PHE A 266 -8.35 -0.91 -11.55
N THR A 267 -9.37 -1.37 -10.81
CA THR A 267 -9.77 -2.78 -10.79
C THR A 267 -10.32 -3.28 -12.14
N VAL A 268 -10.79 -2.36 -12.97
CA VAL A 268 -11.29 -2.66 -14.32
C VAL A 268 -10.26 -2.36 -15.42
N ALA A 269 -9.02 -2.01 -15.05
CA ALA A 269 -7.93 -1.88 -16.01
C ALA A 269 -7.50 -3.26 -16.53
N ARG A 270 -7.09 -3.34 -17.77
CA ARG A 270 -6.62 -4.60 -18.39
C ARG A 270 -5.44 -5.22 -17.65
N GLU A 271 -4.59 -4.38 -17.10
CA GLU A 271 -3.39 -4.75 -16.35
C GLU A 271 -3.67 -5.17 -14.91
N CYS A 272 -4.91 -5.03 -14.44
CA CYS A 272 -5.33 -5.47 -13.10
C CYS A 272 -5.41 -7.01 -13.03
N GLY A 273 -5.11 -7.57 -11.87
CA GLY A 273 -5.11 -9.02 -11.66
C GLY A 273 -6.48 -9.65 -11.43
N LEU A 274 -7.57 -8.88 -11.46
CA LEU A 274 -8.91 -9.44 -11.34
C LEU A 274 -9.29 -10.20 -12.61
N PRO A 275 -9.93 -11.39 -12.47
CA PRO A 275 -10.53 -12.09 -13.60
C PRO A 275 -11.57 -11.23 -14.33
N GLU A 276 -11.72 -11.43 -15.63
CA GLU A 276 -12.61 -10.61 -16.48
C GLU A 276 -14.07 -10.66 -16.02
N ASP A 277 -14.54 -11.82 -15.59
CA ASP A 277 -15.89 -11.99 -15.07
C ASP A 277 -16.12 -11.18 -13.80
N VAL A 278 -15.11 -11.10 -12.91
CA VAL A 278 -15.16 -10.25 -11.70
C VAL A 278 -15.11 -8.76 -12.09
N GLN A 279 -14.29 -8.38 -13.07
CA GLN A 279 -14.26 -6.99 -13.56
C GLN A 279 -15.63 -6.56 -14.12
N GLN A 280 -16.34 -7.47 -14.79
CA GLN A 280 -17.69 -7.19 -15.29
C GLN A 280 -18.71 -6.92 -14.19
N GLU A 281 -18.55 -7.50 -13.00
CA GLU A 281 -19.41 -7.18 -11.86
C GLU A 281 -19.23 -5.73 -11.37
N TYR A 282 -18.01 -5.19 -11.42
CA TYR A 282 -17.80 -3.76 -11.10
C TYR A 282 -18.58 -2.81 -12.03
N PHE A 283 -18.74 -3.16 -13.31
CA PHE A 283 -19.53 -2.35 -14.25
C PHE A 283 -21.04 -2.44 -14.02
N LYS A 284 -21.50 -3.50 -13.36
CA LYS A 284 -22.92 -3.71 -13.05
C LYS A 284 -23.31 -3.20 -11.68
N SER A 285 -22.34 -3.02 -10.79
CA SER A 285 -22.55 -2.63 -9.39
C SER A 285 -22.95 -1.17 -9.26
N SER A 286 -23.78 -0.90 -8.27
CA SER A 286 -24.22 0.42 -7.80
C SER A 286 -23.74 0.70 -6.38
N GLU A 287 -24.00 1.88 -5.86
CA GLU A 287 -23.69 2.22 -4.46
C GLU A 287 -24.40 1.30 -3.45
N GLU A 288 -25.56 0.77 -3.81
CA GLU A 288 -26.38 -0.12 -2.96
C GLU A 288 -25.72 -1.51 -2.79
N ASP A 289 -24.80 -1.88 -3.69
CA ASP A 289 -24.07 -3.15 -3.65
C ASP A 289 -22.82 -3.08 -2.76
N ILE A 290 -22.52 -1.92 -2.17
CA ILE A 290 -21.33 -1.70 -1.35
C ILE A 290 -21.69 -1.84 0.12
N GLU A 291 -21.07 -2.79 0.80
CA GLU A 291 -21.26 -3.04 2.22
C GLU A 291 -19.99 -2.79 3.03
N VAL A 292 -20.19 -2.27 4.25
CA VAL A 292 -19.17 -2.26 5.31
C VAL A 292 -19.55 -3.32 6.33
N ASN A 293 -18.74 -4.36 6.44
CA ASN A 293 -18.97 -5.41 7.43
C ASN A 293 -17.91 -5.41 8.53
N GLY A 294 -18.25 -5.94 9.69
CA GLY A 294 -17.34 -6.03 10.85
C GLY A 294 -16.44 -7.28 10.84
N VAL A 295 -16.47 -8.05 9.77
CA VAL A 295 -15.69 -9.28 9.66
C VAL A 295 -14.48 -9.00 8.79
N SER A 296 -13.28 -9.09 9.39
CA SER A 296 -12.05 -9.07 8.62
C SER A 296 -11.93 -10.38 7.82
N PRO A 297 -11.61 -10.33 6.53
CA PRO A 297 -11.43 -11.52 5.70
C PRO A 297 -10.27 -12.41 6.17
#